data_3e9ea1446de376ddb08121f4d792625e
#
_entry.id   3e9ea1446de376ddb08121f4d792625e
#
_cell.length_a   1.000
_cell.length_b   1.000
_cell.length_c   1.000
_cell.angle_alpha   90.00
_cell.angle_beta   90.00
_cell.angle_gamma   90.00
#
_symmetry.space_group_name_H-M   'P 1'
#
loop_
_entity.id
_entity.type
_entity.pdbx_description
1 polymer ?
#
loop_
_entity_poly.entity_id
_entity_poly.type
_entity_poly.pdbx_seq_one_letter_code
_entity_poly.pdbx_strand_id
1 'polypeptide(L)'
;MDIFQTMASRHSYRGKYEPTPVPREHLVKIMQAGLDAPSGCNKQTTSLIAVDDPALLEKLHGVIDPPIGTTAPAMICVLTRRICAYRDKCFAVQDYAAAIQNMLLAIVELGYESCWVEGHITDDDRICDKMEAILGVPEEYDMVCFLPVGKAAEDVKGPRKKPFEERAWFNGFGK
;
A
#
# COMPACT_ATOMS: atom_id res chain seq x y z
N MET A 1 -3.99 13.26 -14.57
CA MET A 1 -5.47 12.99 -14.66
C MET A 1 -6.19 13.88 -13.65
N ASP A 2 -7.51 14.09 -13.77
CA ASP A 2 -8.21 14.64 -12.63
C ASP A 2 -8.39 13.58 -11.53
N ILE A 3 -8.72 13.99 -10.32
CA ILE A 3 -8.78 13.08 -9.16
C ILE A 3 -9.81 11.96 -9.33
N PHE A 4 -10.92 12.21 -10.01
CA PHE A 4 -11.95 11.19 -10.24
C PHE A 4 -11.50 10.15 -11.27
N GLN A 5 -10.79 10.58 -12.30
CA GLN A 5 -10.16 9.69 -13.27
C GLN A 5 -9.10 8.81 -12.60
N THR A 6 -8.25 9.38 -11.75
CA THR A 6 -7.24 8.64 -10.98
C THR A 6 -7.89 7.59 -10.08
N MET A 7 -8.97 7.95 -9.36
CA MET A 7 -9.73 7.01 -8.54
C MET A 7 -10.35 5.88 -9.35
N ALA A 8 -10.89 6.18 -10.53
CA ALA A 8 -11.55 5.20 -11.40
C ALA A 8 -10.55 4.24 -12.05
N SER A 9 -9.39 4.72 -12.47
CA SER A 9 -8.35 3.91 -13.11
C SER A 9 -7.58 3.01 -12.14
N ARG A 10 -7.47 3.42 -10.86
CA ARG A 10 -6.75 2.65 -9.85
C ARG A 10 -7.32 1.23 -9.69
N HIS A 11 -6.48 0.24 -9.87
CA HIS A 11 -6.82 -1.16 -9.61
C HIS A 11 -5.65 -1.89 -8.91
N SER A 12 -5.84 -3.13 -8.49
CA SER A 12 -4.78 -3.95 -7.92
C SER A 12 -4.04 -4.64 -9.07
N TYR A 13 -2.86 -4.14 -9.39
CA TYR A 13 -2.00 -4.70 -10.42
C TYR A 13 -1.20 -5.89 -9.87
N ARG A 14 -1.29 -7.03 -10.54
CA ARG A 14 -0.59 -8.28 -10.16
C ARG A 14 0.20 -8.89 -11.33
N GLY A 15 0.44 -8.10 -12.38
CA GLY A 15 1.29 -8.47 -13.51
C GLY A 15 2.76 -8.22 -13.23
N LYS A 16 3.59 -8.43 -14.25
CA LYS A 16 5.02 -8.13 -14.20
C LYS A 16 5.28 -6.63 -14.35
N TYR A 17 6.31 -6.16 -13.68
CA TYR A 17 6.78 -4.79 -13.77
C TYR A 17 7.98 -4.69 -14.71
N GLU A 18 8.11 -3.55 -15.40
CA GLU A 18 9.32 -3.20 -16.12
C GLU A 18 10.50 -3.02 -15.16
N PRO A 19 11.73 -3.36 -15.57
CA PRO A 19 12.92 -3.22 -14.71
C PRO A 19 13.38 -1.74 -14.58
N THR A 20 12.61 -0.79 -15.11
CA THR A 20 12.95 0.64 -15.06
C THR A 20 12.87 1.17 -13.64
N PRO A 21 13.94 1.71 -13.05
CA PRO A 21 13.94 2.24 -11.70
C PRO A 21 12.89 3.35 -11.50
N VAL A 22 12.29 3.39 -10.33
CA VAL A 22 11.40 4.48 -9.91
C VAL A 22 12.27 5.59 -9.30
N PRO A 23 12.25 6.83 -9.83
CA PRO A 23 13.02 7.93 -9.27
C PRO A 23 12.65 8.18 -7.80
N ARG A 24 13.66 8.41 -6.95
CA ARG A 24 13.43 8.66 -5.50
C ARG A 24 12.51 9.85 -5.24
N GLU A 25 12.54 10.87 -6.08
CA GLU A 25 11.61 12.01 -6.00
C GLU A 25 10.14 11.59 -6.18
N HIS A 26 9.87 10.54 -6.98
CA HIS A 26 8.52 9.97 -7.11
C HIS A 26 8.15 9.15 -5.87
N LEU A 27 9.08 8.35 -5.33
CA LEU A 27 8.85 7.62 -4.08
C LEU A 27 8.56 8.59 -2.91
N VAL A 28 9.29 9.71 -2.83
CA VAL A 28 9.04 10.76 -1.84
C VAL A 28 7.62 11.34 -1.99
N LYS A 29 7.18 11.67 -3.23
CA LYS A 29 5.82 12.18 -3.48
C LYS A 29 4.75 11.17 -3.07
N ILE A 30 4.96 9.89 -3.38
CA ILE A 30 4.02 8.82 -3.01
C ILE A 30 3.94 8.68 -1.50
N MET A 31 5.08 8.61 -0.81
CA MET A 31 5.11 8.51 0.65
C MET A 31 4.48 9.74 1.31
N GLN A 32 4.79 10.95 0.81
CA GLN A 32 4.21 12.17 1.35
C GLN A 32 2.67 12.16 1.23
N ALA A 33 2.12 11.73 0.09
CA ALA A 33 0.67 11.57 -0.07
C ALA A 33 0.08 10.63 1.00
N GLY A 34 0.79 9.57 1.36
CA GLY A 34 0.41 8.68 2.47
C GLY A 34 0.46 9.37 3.82
N LEU A 35 1.54 10.09 4.11
CA LEU A 35 1.73 10.79 5.39
C LEU A 35 0.76 11.97 5.57
N ASP A 36 0.23 12.54 4.49
CA ASP A 36 -0.80 13.60 4.51
C ASP A 36 -2.21 13.04 4.80
N ALA A 37 -2.38 11.72 4.90
CA ALA A 37 -3.66 11.13 5.26
C ALA A 37 -4.07 11.49 6.70
N PRO A 38 -5.38 11.60 6.99
CA PRO A 38 -5.84 11.82 8.36
C PRO A 38 -5.54 10.60 9.25
N SER A 39 -5.32 10.86 10.54
CA SER A 39 -5.15 9.81 11.55
C SER A 39 -5.99 10.08 12.80
N GLY A 40 -6.38 9.03 13.51
CA GLY A 40 -7.19 9.12 14.72
C GLY A 40 -6.55 10.04 15.77
N CYS A 41 -7.24 11.13 16.12
CA CYS A 41 -6.75 12.19 17.00
C CYS A 41 -5.38 12.75 16.60
N ASN A 42 -5.06 12.75 15.32
CA ASN A 42 -3.77 13.16 14.76
C ASN A 42 -2.57 12.45 15.40
N LYS A 43 -2.71 11.16 15.73
CA LYS A 43 -1.64 10.36 16.36
C LYS A 43 -0.54 9.94 15.40
N GLN A 44 -0.77 10.07 14.09
CA GLN A 44 0.22 9.83 13.04
C GLN A 44 0.92 8.48 13.25
N THR A 45 0.11 7.42 13.41
CA THR A 45 0.59 6.07 13.75
C THR A 45 1.31 5.37 12.60
N THR A 46 1.11 5.82 11.37
CA THR A 46 1.67 5.23 10.16
C THR A 46 3.09 5.73 9.90
N SER A 47 4.00 4.81 9.59
CA SER A 47 5.36 5.08 9.13
C SER A 47 5.64 4.28 7.87
N LEU A 48 6.60 4.73 7.05
CA LEU A 48 6.84 4.16 5.73
C LEU A 48 8.35 3.92 5.50
N ILE A 49 8.68 2.80 4.87
CA ILE A 49 10.03 2.53 4.36
C ILE A 49 9.91 2.31 2.85
N ALA A 50 10.59 3.12 2.04
CA ALA A 50 10.76 2.84 0.62
C ALA A 50 12.07 2.09 0.39
N VAL A 51 12.01 1.04 -0.42
CA VAL A 51 13.15 0.23 -0.82
C VAL A 51 13.30 0.32 -2.33
N ASP A 52 14.47 0.78 -2.79
CA ASP A 52 14.87 0.89 -4.20
C ASP A 52 16.28 0.30 -4.46
N ASP A 53 16.90 -0.27 -3.43
CA ASP A 53 18.16 -1.00 -3.54
C ASP A 53 17.91 -2.41 -4.09
N PRO A 54 18.51 -2.80 -5.24
CA PRO A 54 18.22 -4.08 -5.87
C PRO A 54 18.59 -5.29 -5.01
N ALA A 55 19.69 -5.22 -4.24
CA ALA A 55 20.10 -6.34 -3.40
C ALA A 55 19.19 -6.52 -2.19
N LEU A 56 18.63 -5.43 -1.67
CA LEU A 56 17.65 -5.48 -0.59
C LEU A 56 16.29 -5.94 -1.12
N LEU A 57 15.87 -5.46 -2.31
CA LEU A 57 14.66 -5.92 -2.98
C LEU A 57 14.69 -7.43 -3.24
N GLU A 58 15.80 -7.98 -3.70
CA GLU A 58 15.96 -9.43 -3.92
C GLU A 58 15.70 -10.22 -2.64
N LYS A 59 16.22 -9.78 -1.50
CA LYS A 59 15.98 -10.42 -0.20
C LYS A 59 14.50 -10.34 0.21
N LEU A 60 13.87 -9.19 0.03
CA LEU A 60 12.45 -8.99 0.35
C LEU A 60 11.55 -9.83 -0.58
N HIS A 61 11.83 -9.84 -1.88
CA HIS A 61 11.10 -10.66 -2.85
C HIS A 61 11.21 -12.15 -2.54
N GLY A 62 12.36 -12.60 -2.00
CA GLY A 62 12.60 -13.99 -1.65
C GLY A 62 11.74 -14.53 -0.49
N VAL A 63 11.10 -13.67 0.29
CA VAL A 63 10.20 -14.09 1.40
C VAL A 63 8.72 -13.96 1.06
N ILE A 64 8.36 -13.48 -0.15
CA ILE A 64 6.97 -13.34 -0.60
C ILE A 64 6.49 -14.65 -1.22
N ASP A 65 5.57 -15.33 -0.54
CA ASP A 65 4.94 -16.56 -1.01
C ASP A 65 3.40 -16.50 -0.78
N PRO A 66 2.56 -16.63 -1.80
CA PRO A 66 2.91 -16.73 -3.25
C PRO A 66 3.53 -15.43 -3.80
N PRO A 67 4.34 -15.52 -4.86
CA PRO A 67 5.07 -14.37 -5.38
C PRO A 67 4.11 -13.33 -6.01
N ILE A 68 4.01 -12.15 -5.37
CA ILE A 68 3.22 -11.00 -5.82
C ILE A 68 4.12 -9.77 -5.84
N GLY A 69 4.21 -9.09 -6.98
CA GLY A 69 5.01 -7.87 -7.12
C GLY A 69 6.52 -8.08 -7.07
N THR A 70 7.01 -9.32 -7.17
CA THR A 70 8.43 -9.68 -7.05
C THR A 70 9.32 -9.24 -8.22
N THR A 71 8.76 -8.60 -9.24
CA THR A 71 9.51 -7.97 -10.33
C THR A 71 9.51 -6.43 -10.23
N ALA A 72 8.90 -5.87 -9.20
CA ALA A 72 8.82 -4.43 -9.02
C ALA A 72 10.21 -3.83 -8.69
N PRO A 73 10.62 -2.73 -9.35
CA PRO A 73 11.90 -2.07 -9.12
C PRO A 73 11.92 -1.22 -7.84
N ALA A 74 10.79 -1.09 -7.15
CA ALA A 74 10.69 -0.44 -5.86
C ALA A 74 9.55 -1.04 -5.03
N MET A 75 9.62 -0.86 -3.71
CA MET A 75 8.62 -1.30 -2.76
C MET A 75 8.44 -0.25 -1.67
N ILE A 76 7.20 -0.02 -1.21
CA ILE A 76 6.92 0.78 -0.02
C ILE A 76 6.32 -0.13 1.05
N CYS A 77 7.05 -0.30 2.14
CA CYS A 77 6.61 -1.03 3.32
C CYS A 77 5.86 -0.10 4.26
N VAL A 78 4.72 -0.53 4.75
CA VAL A 78 3.84 0.24 5.62
C VAL A 78 3.92 -0.31 7.03
N LEU A 79 4.31 0.55 7.96
CA LEU A 79 4.43 0.24 9.38
C LEU A 79 3.40 1.02 10.18
N THR A 80 3.02 0.49 11.33
CA THR A 80 2.16 1.18 12.27
C THR A 80 2.59 0.97 13.71
N ARG A 81 2.16 1.87 14.59
CA ARG A 81 2.21 1.68 16.04
C ARG A 81 0.79 1.55 16.59
N ARG A 82 0.51 0.48 17.33
CA ARG A 82 -0.82 0.22 17.91
C ARG A 82 -0.97 0.94 19.24
N ILE A 83 -1.22 2.25 19.17
CA ILE A 83 -1.44 3.09 20.36
C ILE A 83 -2.91 3.42 20.55
N CYS A 84 -3.35 3.56 21.79
CA CYS A 84 -4.68 4.07 22.11
C CYS A 84 -4.73 5.57 21.79
N ALA A 85 -5.55 5.95 20.80
CA ALA A 85 -5.69 7.31 20.34
C ALA A 85 -6.75 8.10 21.11
N TYR A 86 -7.86 7.44 21.46
CA TYR A 86 -8.98 8.05 22.20
C TYR A 86 -9.64 7.03 23.10
N ARG A 87 -9.63 7.28 24.41
CA ARG A 87 -10.09 6.36 25.45
C ARG A 87 -9.40 4.99 25.28
N ASP A 88 -10.16 3.92 25.00
CA ASP A 88 -9.68 2.56 24.72
C ASP A 88 -9.57 2.23 23.21
N LYS A 89 -9.72 3.23 22.31
CA LYS A 89 -9.76 3.02 20.86
C LYS A 89 -8.39 3.16 20.23
N CYS A 90 -8.00 2.12 19.50
CA CYS A 90 -6.86 2.11 18.58
C CYS A 90 -7.40 2.30 17.14
N PHE A 91 -6.89 3.31 16.42
CA PHE A 91 -7.29 3.62 15.05
C PHE A 91 -6.20 3.25 14.02
N ALA A 92 -5.21 2.46 14.41
CA ALA A 92 -4.09 2.11 13.55
C ALA A 92 -4.52 1.59 12.17
N VAL A 93 -5.53 0.70 12.13
CA VAL A 93 -6.05 0.13 10.87
C VAL A 93 -6.65 1.21 9.98
N GLN A 94 -7.45 2.12 10.53
CA GLN A 94 -8.03 3.23 9.79
C GLN A 94 -6.97 4.19 9.29
N ASP A 95 -5.95 4.48 10.13
CA ASP A 95 -4.87 5.41 9.81
C ASP A 95 -4.05 4.89 8.62
N TYR A 96 -3.52 3.66 8.70
CA TYR A 96 -2.72 3.14 7.59
C TYR A 96 -3.56 2.83 6.34
N ALA A 97 -4.83 2.45 6.48
CA ALA A 97 -5.70 2.25 5.32
C ALA A 97 -5.93 3.56 4.54
N ALA A 98 -6.10 4.68 5.24
CA ALA A 98 -6.20 6.00 4.62
C ALA A 98 -4.89 6.39 3.92
N ALA A 99 -3.75 6.17 4.59
CA ALA A 99 -2.42 6.43 4.02
C ALA A 99 -2.16 5.59 2.76
N ILE A 100 -2.46 4.29 2.80
CA ILE A 100 -2.30 3.39 1.66
C ILE A 100 -3.15 3.84 0.48
N GLN A 101 -4.43 4.21 0.71
CA GLN A 101 -5.29 4.66 -0.37
C GLN A 101 -4.74 5.92 -1.04
N ASN A 102 -4.22 6.89 -0.28
CA ASN A 102 -3.59 8.08 -0.84
C ASN A 102 -2.35 7.72 -1.68
N MET A 103 -1.50 6.82 -1.16
CA MET A 103 -0.32 6.34 -1.90
C MET A 103 -0.70 5.65 -3.22
N LEU A 104 -1.71 4.79 -3.20
CA LEU A 104 -2.18 4.10 -4.41
C LEU A 104 -2.71 5.08 -5.47
N LEU A 105 -3.35 6.17 -5.07
CA LEU A 105 -3.76 7.23 -6.00
C LEU A 105 -2.56 8.00 -6.56
N ALA A 106 -1.59 8.36 -5.71
CA ALA A 106 -0.37 9.03 -6.13
C ALA A 106 0.47 8.17 -7.09
N ILE A 107 0.53 6.86 -6.86
CA ILE A 107 1.21 5.89 -7.73
C ILE A 107 0.60 5.94 -9.14
N VAL A 108 -0.73 5.86 -9.26
CA VAL A 108 -1.43 5.92 -10.54
C VAL A 108 -1.26 7.27 -11.22
N GLU A 109 -1.35 8.38 -10.48
CA GLU A 109 -1.16 9.74 -11.03
C GLU A 109 0.24 9.94 -11.62
N LEU A 110 1.25 9.29 -11.03
CA LEU A 110 2.63 9.30 -11.53
C LEU A 110 2.90 8.29 -12.66
N GLY A 111 1.89 7.54 -13.11
CA GLY A 111 2.00 6.59 -14.20
C GLY A 111 2.64 5.25 -13.82
N TYR A 112 2.54 4.87 -12.55
CA TYR A 112 2.95 3.56 -12.03
C TYR A 112 1.74 2.71 -11.67
N GLU A 113 2.03 1.42 -11.48
CA GLU A 113 1.07 0.44 -10.99
C GLU A 113 1.50 -0.12 -9.63
N SER A 114 0.51 -0.61 -8.88
CA SER A 114 0.73 -1.21 -7.57
C SER A 114 -0.44 -2.11 -7.15
N CYS A 115 -0.26 -2.81 -6.05
CA CYS A 115 -1.35 -3.41 -5.29
C CYS A 115 -1.03 -3.36 -3.79
N TRP A 116 -2.07 -3.34 -2.98
CA TRP A 116 -1.95 -3.58 -1.55
C TRP A 116 -1.74 -5.07 -1.32
N VAL A 117 -0.57 -5.45 -0.83
CA VAL A 117 -0.25 -6.83 -0.44
C VAL A 117 -0.24 -6.90 1.08
N GLU A 118 -1.19 -7.63 1.63
CA GLU A 118 -1.33 -7.82 3.08
C GLU A 118 -0.17 -8.66 3.61
N GLY A 119 0.35 -8.31 4.79
CA GLY A 119 1.51 -8.95 5.37
C GLY A 119 1.24 -10.28 6.06
N HIS A 120 -0.01 -10.51 6.45
CA HIS A 120 -0.46 -11.73 7.14
C HIS A 120 -1.79 -12.17 6.54
N ILE A 121 -1.75 -13.13 5.62
CA ILE A 121 -2.95 -13.69 4.99
C ILE A 121 -3.46 -14.88 5.81
N THR A 122 -2.54 -15.67 6.39
CA THR A 122 -2.81 -16.77 7.31
C THR A 122 -1.89 -16.70 8.51
N ASP A 123 -2.18 -17.44 9.57
CA ASP A 123 -1.32 -17.51 10.77
C ASP A 123 0.07 -18.12 10.45
N ASP A 124 0.15 -18.94 9.40
CA ASP A 124 1.40 -19.58 8.94
C ASP A 124 2.20 -18.68 7.97
N ASP A 125 1.51 -17.73 7.30
CA ASP A 125 2.12 -16.82 6.34
C ASP A 125 2.37 -15.46 7.00
N ARG A 126 3.59 -15.31 7.51
CA ARG A 126 4.05 -14.11 8.24
C ARG A 126 5.09 -13.34 7.40
N ILE A 127 4.70 -12.96 6.19
CA ILE A 127 5.58 -12.26 5.24
C ILE A 127 6.16 -11.00 5.88
N CYS A 128 5.33 -10.17 6.52
CA CYS A 128 5.79 -8.92 7.10
C CYS A 128 6.77 -9.13 8.26
N ASP A 129 6.62 -10.14 9.11
CA ASP A 129 7.60 -10.45 10.16
C ASP A 129 8.99 -10.79 9.57
N LYS A 130 9.01 -11.53 8.45
CA LYS A 130 10.25 -11.84 7.74
C LYS A 130 10.88 -10.58 7.14
N MET A 131 10.04 -9.69 6.60
CA MET A 131 10.50 -8.40 6.05
C MET A 131 11.01 -7.46 7.15
N GLU A 132 10.34 -7.40 8.30
CA GLU A 132 10.78 -6.64 9.48
C GLU A 132 12.19 -7.03 9.90
N ALA A 133 12.46 -8.34 9.97
CA ALA A 133 13.80 -8.85 10.31
C ALA A 133 14.86 -8.43 9.28
N ILE A 134 14.52 -8.43 7.98
CA ILE A 134 15.43 -7.99 6.90
C ILE A 134 15.69 -6.47 6.97
N LEU A 135 14.66 -5.68 7.27
CA LEU A 135 14.69 -4.22 7.29
C LEU A 135 15.19 -3.65 8.63
N GLY A 136 15.30 -4.47 9.67
CA GLY A 136 15.67 -4.02 11.01
C GLY A 136 14.61 -3.13 11.65
N VAL A 137 13.33 -3.46 11.44
CA VAL A 137 12.21 -2.70 12.03
C VAL A 137 12.21 -2.86 13.55
N PRO A 138 12.14 -1.75 14.32
CA PRO A 138 12.08 -1.83 15.79
C PRO A 138 10.80 -2.47 16.30
N GLU A 139 10.87 -3.11 17.48
CA GLU A 139 9.80 -3.91 18.10
C GLU A 139 8.49 -3.13 18.37
N GLU A 140 8.58 -1.80 18.52
CA GLU A 140 7.42 -0.93 18.71
C GLU A 140 6.60 -0.65 17.44
N TYR A 141 7.06 -1.13 16.27
CA TYR A 141 6.35 -1.04 15.00
C TYR A 141 5.93 -2.42 14.52
N ASP A 142 4.73 -2.48 13.94
CA ASP A 142 4.27 -3.63 13.15
C ASP A 142 4.29 -3.24 11.67
N MET A 143 4.93 -4.02 10.83
CA MET A 143 4.77 -3.93 9.38
C MET A 143 3.48 -4.64 8.97
N VAL A 144 2.54 -3.90 8.37
CA VAL A 144 1.19 -4.40 8.11
C VAL A 144 0.97 -4.83 6.67
N CYS A 145 1.67 -4.21 5.73
CA CYS A 145 1.57 -4.53 4.32
C CYS A 145 2.74 -3.92 3.55
N PHE A 146 2.80 -4.24 2.25
CA PHE A 146 3.70 -3.60 1.32
C PHE A 146 3.04 -3.30 -0.03
N LEU A 147 3.57 -2.30 -0.72
CA LEU A 147 3.13 -1.84 -2.03
C LEU A 147 4.29 -1.99 -3.00
N PRO A 148 4.29 -2.97 -3.93
CA PRO A 148 5.24 -2.98 -5.04
C PRO A 148 4.94 -1.77 -5.94
N VAL A 149 5.96 -1.10 -6.46
CA VAL A 149 5.83 0.10 -7.29
C VAL A 149 6.69 -0.02 -8.54
N GLY A 150 6.09 0.18 -9.70
CA GLY A 150 6.82 0.18 -10.97
C GLY A 150 5.88 0.42 -12.15
N LYS A 151 6.44 0.52 -13.35
CA LYS A 151 5.65 0.55 -14.58
C LYS A 151 5.17 -0.85 -14.91
N ALA A 152 3.93 -0.96 -15.41
CA ALA A 152 3.39 -2.22 -15.90
C ALA A 152 4.13 -2.70 -17.14
N ALA A 153 4.56 -3.96 -17.15
CA ALA A 153 5.08 -4.63 -18.33
C ALA A 153 3.97 -5.37 -19.12
N GLU A 154 2.77 -5.47 -18.54
CA GLU A 154 1.64 -6.21 -19.09
C GLU A 154 0.36 -5.39 -18.92
N ASP A 155 -0.59 -5.52 -19.86
CA ASP A 155 -1.93 -4.93 -19.72
C ASP A 155 -2.80 -5.85 -18.85
N VAL A 156 -3.01 -5.48 -17.59
CA VAL A 156 -3.86 -6.22 -16.63
C VAL A 156 -5.11 -5.40 -16.34
N LYS A 157 -6.25 -5.92 -16.73
CA LYS A 157 -7.54 -5.25 -16.46
C LYS A 157 -7.95 -5.38 -15.00
N GLY A 158 -8.36 -4.27 -14.42
CA GLY A 158 -8.94 -4.24 -13.07
C GLY A 158 -10.28 -4.97 -12.99
N PRO A 159 -10.72 -5.41 -11.79
CA PRO A 159 -11.98 -6.07 -11.58
C PRO A 159 -13.16 -5.11 -11.81
N ARG A 160 -14.26 -5.63 -12.38
CA ARG A 160 -15.50 -4.86 -12.51
C ARG A 160 -16.06 -4.49 -11.14
N LYS A 161 -16.41 -3.24 -10.95
CA LYS A 161 -17.09 -2.76 -9.75
C LYS A 161 -18.59 -2.97 -9.86
N LYS A 162 -19.27 -3.20 -8.74
CA LYS A 162 -20.72 -3.19 -8.68
C LYS A 162 -21.26 -1.80 -9.01
N PRO A 163 -22.43 -1.70 -9.65
CA PRO A 163 -23.05 -0.40 -9.96
C PRO A 163 -23.38 0.38 -8.69
N PHE A 164 -23.55 1.70 -8.87
CA PHE A 164 -23.80 2.64 -7.77
C PHE A 164 -25.05 2.25 -6.97
N GLU A 165 -26.12 1.87 -7.66
CA GLU A 165 -27.45 1.59 -7.10
C GLU A 165 -27.49 0.38 -6.17
N GLU A 166 -26.49 -0.52 -6.27
CA GLU A 166 -26.37 -1.67 -5.37
C GLU A 166 -25.67 -1.33 -4.04
N ARG A 167 -25.05 -0.14 -3.93
CA ARG A 167 -24.09 0.16 -2.85
C ARG A 167 -24.22 1.55 -2.25
N ALA A 168 -25.03 2.41 -2.84
CA ALA A 168 -25.18 3.79 -2.36
C ALA A 168 -26.64 4.25 -2.51
N TRP A 169 -27.15 4.88 -1.48
CA TRP A 169 -28.52 5.34 -1.40
C TRP A 169 -28.57 6.74 -0.79
N PHE A 170 -29.66 7.46 -1.06
CA PHE A 170 -29.92 8.75 -0.45
C PHE A 170 -30.97 8.62 0.65
N ASN A 171 -30.79 9.30 1.77
CA ASN A 171 -31.77 9.45 2.87
C ASN A 171 -32.24 8.14 3.53
N GLY A 172 -31.67 6.97 3.20
CA GLY A 172 -32.02 5.71 3.82
C GLY A 172 -31.53 4.51 3.02
N PHE A 173 -31.41 3.35 3.66
CA PHE A 173 -30.94 2.13 3.01
C PHE A 173 -31.98 1.59 2.02
N GLY A 174 -31.58 1.31 0.79
CA GLY A 174 -32.45 0.72 -0.24
C GLY A 174 -33.53 1.65 -0.79
N LYS A 175 -33.41 2.99 -0.63
CA LYS A 175 -34.33 3.99 -1.12
C LYS A 175 -33.81 4.71 -2.35
#